data_7c7dd063f209a3a51feab82d0891d0e3
#
_entry.id   7c7dd063f209a3a51feab82d0891d0e3
#
_cell.length_a   1.000
_cell.length_b   1.000
_cell.length_c   1.000
_cell.angle_alpha   90.00
_cell.angle_beta   90.00
_cell.angle_gamma   90.00
#
_symmetry.space_group_name_H-M   'P 1'
#
loop_
_entity.id
_entity.type
_entity.pdbx_description
1 polymer ?
#
loop_
_entity_poly.entity_id
_entity_poly.type
_entity_poly.pdbx_seq_one_letter_code
_entity_poly.pdbx_strand_id
1 'polypeptide(L)'
;MPLVAIETLPDDSRLWIFGARAPLDDVDAPRLMGAVDRFLNDWTAHGQPLTCARELVSEHFLVVAVDERTEDASGCSIDGLFRILKQAEEGIGTTMVGGGIVHFRGPMGLVHSCTRAEFTLMALEGDANEETPVFDTTLTKLGDYRARFERPARASWHKDLLDQARR
;
A
#
# COMPACT_ATOMS: atom_id res chain seq x y z
N MET A 1 5.78 -8.14 -22.49
CA MET A 1 6.43 -7.50 -21.33
C MET A 1 5.60 -7.82 -20.09
N PRO A 2 6.18 -8.21 -18.96
CA PRO A 2 5.42 -8.58 -17.76
C PRO A 2 4.71 -7.38 -17.12
N LEU A 3 5.29 -6.18 -17.21
CA LEU A 3 4.71 -4.97 -16.63
C LEU A 3 3.67 -4.35 -17.57
N VAL A 4 2.44 -4.27 -17.10
CA VAL A 4 1.28 -3.72 -17.85
C VAL A 4 0.61 -2.58 -17.07
N ALA A 5 -0.32 -1.87 -17.71
CA ALA A 5 -1.11 -0.85 -17.02
C ALA A 5 -2.07 -1.52 -16.01
N ILE A 6 -2.17 -0.97 -14.79
CA ILE A 6 -2.94 -1.58 -13.70
C ILE A 6 -4.44 -1.71 -14.04
N GLU A 7 -4.95 -0.80 -14.87
CA GLU A 7 -6.35 -0.82 -15.33
C GLU A 7 -6.68 -2.05 -16.16
N THR A 8 -5.67 -2.68 -16.77
CA THR A 8 -5.83 -3.87 -17.62
C THR A 8 -5.92 -5.17 -16.84
N LEU A 9 -5.50 -5.17 -15.57
CA LEU A 9 -5.55 -6.35 -14.73
C LEU A 9 -6.96 -6.64 -14.23
N PRO A 10 -7.35 -7.93 -14.11
CA PRO A 10 -8.67 -8.31 -13.59
C PRO A 10 -8.81 -8.02 -12.09
N ASP A 11 -10.05 -7.89 -11.62
CA ASP A 11 -10.37 -7.57 -10.23
C ASP A 11 -9.90 -8.64 -9.22
N ASP A 12 -9.76 -9.89 -9.64
CA ASP A 12 -9.26 -10.98 -8.81
C ASP A 12 -7.72 -11.02 -8.71
N SER A 13 -7.00 -10.11 -9.39
CA SER A 13 -5.55 -9.98 -9.28
C SER A 13 -5.12 -9.80 -7.84
N ARG A 14 -4.05 -10.47 -7.47
CA ARG A 14 -3.44 -10.34 -6.15
C ARG A 14 -2.77 -9.00 -5.99
N LEU A 15 -2.86 -8.43 -4.79
CA LEU A 15 -2.45 -7.05 -4.52
C LEU A 15 -1.60 -6.97 -3.26
N TRP A 16 -0.61 -6.07 -3.30
CA TRP A 16 0.14 -5.59 -2.12
C TRP A 16 0.14 -4.07 -2.13
N ILE A 17 -0.07 -3.47 -0.97
CA ILE A 17 -0.05 -2.01 -0.77
C ILE A 17 0.98 -1.69 0.29
N PHE A 18 1.94 -0.84 -0.06
CA PHE A 18 3.00 -0.38 0.82
C PHE A 18 2.82 1.12 1.06
N GLY A 19 2.52 1.50 2.29
CA GLY A 19 2.31 2.90 2.67
C GLY A 19 3.60 3.52 3.22
N ALA A 20 4.07 4.60 2.60
CA ALA A 20 5.17 5.39 3.12
C ALA A 20 4.74 6.18 4.36
N ARG A 21 5.59 6.28 5.39
CA ARG A 21 5.30 7.08 6.57
C ARG A 21 5.33 8.59 6.33
N ALA A 22 6.08 9.01 5.34
CA ALA A 22 6.14 10.39 4.87
C ALA A 22 5.99 10.43 3.35
N PRO A 23 5.52 11.55 2.77
CA PRO A 23 5.38 11.64 1.31
C PRO A 23 6.74 11.48 0.62
N LEU A 24 6.73 10.78 -0.51
CA LEU A 24 7.87 10.66 -1.40
C LEU A 24 7.97 11.94 -2.23
N ASP A 25 9.12 12.57 -2.20
CA ASP A 25 9.38 13.77 -2.98
C ASP A 25 9.71 13.48 -4.46
N ASP A 26 9.98 14.52 -5.23
CA ASP A 26 10.29 14.44 -6.66
C ASP A 26 11.61 13.70 -6.98
N VAL A 27 12.43 13.43 -5.98
CA VAL A 27 13.68 12.66 -6.11
C VAL A 27 13.48 11.22 -5.69
N ASP A 28 12.83 11.00 -4.54
CA ASP A 28 12.64 9.66 -3.95
C ASP A 28 11.59 8.84 -4.70
N ALA A 29 10.51 9.46 -5.17
CA ALA A 29 9.48 8.76 -5.94
C ALA A 29 10.03 8.12 -7.22
N PRO A 30 10.77 8.82 -8.10
CA PRO A 30 11.37 8.19 -9.27
C PRO A 30 12.41 7.13 -8.94
N ARG A 31 13.18 7.29 -7.85
CA ARG A 31 14.15 6.28 -7.40
C ARG A 31 13.47 4.98 -7.00
N LEU A 32 12.43 5.08 -6.16
CA LEU A 32 11.64 3.93 -5.75
C LEU A 32 11.00 3.25 -6.96
N MET A 33 10.31 4.00 -7.81
CA MET A 33 9.63 3.45 -8.98
C MET A 33 10.61 2.80 -9.96
N GLY A 34 11.79 3.38 -10.15
CA GLY A 34 12.83 2.78 -10.98
C GLY A 34 13.36 1.45 -10.44
N ALA A 35 13.50 1.32 -9.11
CA ALA A 35 13.88 0.05 -8.48
C ALA A 35 12.77 -1.00 -8.62
N VAL A 36 11.52 -0.60 -8.40
CA VAL A 36 10.35 -1.46 -8.56
C VAL A 36 10.20 -1.94 -10.00
N ASP A 37 10.32 -1.04 -10.98
CA ASP A 37 10.18 -1.37 -12.40
C ASP A 37 11.23 -2.38 -12.87
N ARG A 38 12.48 -2.21 -12.45
CA ARG A 38 13.54 -3.19 -12.77
C ARG A 38 13.21 -4.57 -12.21
N PHE A 39 12.75 -4.64 -10.97
CA PHE A 39 12.35 -5.90 -10.36
C PHE A 39 11.14 -6.52 -11.08
N LEU A 40 10.09 -5.77 -11.32
CA LEU A 40 8.84 -6.27 -11.92
C LEU A 40 9.03 -6.72 -13.38
N ASN A 41 9.91 -6.08 -14.13
CA ASN A 41 10.22 -6.51 -15.50
C ASN A 41 10.87 -7.90 -15.56
N ASP A 42 11.61 -8.27 -14.52
CA ASP A 42 12.29 -9.56 -14.40
C ASP A 42 11.55 -10.53 -13.45
N TRP A 43 10.37 -10.13 -12.95
CA TRP A 43 9.66 -10.91 -11.94
C TRP A 43 9.07 -12.18 -12.51
N THR A 44 9.50 -13.31 -11.98
CA THR A 44 9.09 -14.63 -12.40
C THR A 44 8.65 -15.49 -11.21
N ALA A 45 7.78 -16.43 -11.48
CA ALA A 45 7.48 -17.55 -10.59
C ALA A 45 7.65 -18.86 -11.35
N HIS A 46 8.36 -19.81 -10.74
CA HIS A 46 8.65 -21.09 -11.37
C HIS A 46 9.28 -20.99 -12.79
N GLY A 47 10.06 -19.92 -13.01
CA GLY A 47 10.71 -19.66 -14.30
C GLY A 47 9.80 -19.05 -15.37
N GLN A 48 8.55 -18.73 -15.03
CA GLN A 48 7.61 -18.04 -15.93
C GLN A 48 7.45 -16.57 -15.55
N PRO A 49 7.43 -15.64 -16.53
CA PRO A 49 7.18 -14.24 -16.27
C PRO A 49 5.78 -14.02 -15.69
N LEU A 50 5.71 -13.21 -14.62
CA LEU A 50 4.43 -12.79 -14.04
C LEU A 50 3.88 -11.57 -14.78
N THR A 51 2.59 -11.59 -15.11
CA THR A 51 1.89 -10.39 -15.60
C THR A 51 1.55 -9.52 -14.40
N CYS A 52 2.17 -8.37 -14.29
CA CYS A 52 2.07 -7.50 -13.12
C CYS A 52 1.90 -6.03 -13.49
N ALA A 53 1.45 -5.26 -12.53
CA ALA A 53 1.31 -3.82 -12.64
C ALA A 53 1.70 -3.14 -11.32
N ARG A 54 1.94 -1.84 -11.40
CA ARG A 54 2.22 -1.02 -10.22
C ARG A 54 1.69 0.39 -10.44
N GLU A 55 1.39 1.08 -9.34
CA GLU A 55 1.16 2.52 -9.34
C GLU A 55 1.64 3.15 -8.03
N LEU A 56 1.92 4.43 -8.07
CA LEU A 56 2.21 5.24 -6.88
C LEU A 56 1.07 6.24 -6.70
N VAL A 57 0.35 6.14 -5.58
CA VAL A 57 -0.85 6.92 -5.29
C VAL A 57 -0.58 7.93 -4.20
N SER A 58 -0.98 9.20 -4.43
CA SER A 58 -0.87 10.29 -3.44
C SER A 58 0.53 10.46 -2.85
N GLU A 59 1.57 10.12 -3.60
CA GLU A 59 2.97 10.18 -3.17
C GLU A 59 3.29 9.34 -1.92
N HIS A 60 2.35 8.48 -1.48
CA HIS A 60 2.45 7.69 -0.26
C HIS A 60 2.32 6.19 -0.47
N PHE A 61 1.53 5.73 -1.44
CA PHE A 61 1.17 4.32 -1.54
C PHE A 61 1.71 3.71 -2.82
N LEU A 62 2.65 2.78 -2.67
CA LEU A 62 3.03 1.88 -3.75
C LEU A 62 2.06 0.71 -3.78
N VAL A 63 1.37 0.56 -4.89
CA VAL A 63 0.47 -0.55 -5.17
C VAL A 63 1.11 -1.46 -6.20
N VAL A 64 1.20 -2.75 -5.91
CA VAL A 64 1.71 -3.78 -6.82
C VAL A 64 0.64 -4.85 -6.98
N ALA A 65 0.30 -5.20 -8.21
CA ALA A 65 -0.70 -6.21 -8.52
C ALA A 65 -0.17 -7.26 -9.49
N VAL A 66 -0.64 -8.51 -9.35
CA VAL A 66 -0.26 -9.66 -10.19
C VAL A 66 -1.52 -10.39 -10.65
N ASP A 67 -1.58 -10.65 -11.96
CA ASP A 67 -2.58 -11.57 -12.51
C ASP A 67 -2.13 -13.02 -12.31
N GLU A 68 -2.76 -13.71 -11.39
CA GLU A 68 -2.43 -15.11 -11.05
C GLU A 68 -3.20 -16.14 -11.89
N ARG A 69 -3.90 -15.74 -12.95
CA ARG A 69 -4.64 -16.68 -13.80
C ARG A 69 -3.73 -17.61 -14.61
N THR A 70 -2.52 -17.17 -14.92
CA THR A 70 -1.54 -17.97 -15.68
C THR A 70 -0.46 -18.59 -14.80
N GLU A 71 -0.04 -17.87 -13.77
CA GLU A 71 1.00 -18.31 -12.84
C GLU A 71 0.85 -17.59 -11.51
N ASP A 72 0.87 -18.32 -10.41
CA ASP A 72 0.77 -17.76 -9.05
C ASP A 72 2.11 -17.20 -8.60
N ALA A 73 2.08 -16.01 -7.96
CA ALA A 73 3.26 -15.48 -7.31
C ALA A 73 3.69 -16.36 -6.14
N SER A 74 4.87 -16.97 -6.24
CA SER A 74 5.42 -17.82 -5.19
C SER A 74 5.90 -17.04 -3.98
N GLY A 75 6.02 -17.72 -2.83
CA GLY A 75 6.61 -17.10 -1.62
C GLY A 75 7.99 -16.50 -1.89
N CYS A 76 8.86 -17.20 -2.60
CA CYS A 76 10.19 -16.70 -2.97
C CYS A 76 10.14 -15.45 -3.87
N SER A 77 9.19 -15.39 -4.80
CA SER A 77 9.02 -14.22 -5.68
C SER A 77 8.50 -13.00 -4.91
N ILE A 78 7.60 -13.22 -3.95
CA ILE A 78 7.08 -12.17 -3.06
C ILE A 78 8.19 -11.65 -2.13
N ASP A 79 8.98 -12.54 -1.55
CA ASP A 79 10.15 -12.17 -0.70
C ASP A 79 11.14 -11.29 -1.49
N GLY A 80 11.29 -11.54 -2.78
CA GLY A 80 12.07 -10.69 -3.68
C GLY A 80 11.58 -9.25 -3.72
N LEU A 81 10.26 -9.05 -3.85
CA LEU A 81 9.65 -7.72 -3.82
C LEU A 81 9.90 -7.00 -2.48
N PHE A 82 9.66 -7.67 -1.37
CA PHE A 82 9.93 -7.09 -0.04
C PHE A 82 11.40 -6.72 0.14
N ARG A 83 12.31 -7.55 -0.36
CA ARG A 83 13.76 -7.30 -0.27
C ARG A 83 14.17 -6.05 -1.03
N ILE A 84 13.70 -5.86 -2.27
CA ILE A 84 14.06 -4.66 -3.04
C ILE A 84 13.45 -3.39 -2.45
N LEU A 85 12.27 -3.46 -1.87
CA LEU A 85 11.67 -2.33 -1.17
C LEU A 85 12.46 -1.97 0.09
N LYS A 86 12.90 -2.97 0.85
CA LYS A 86 13.74 -2.76 2.04
C LYS A 86 15.08 -2.12 1.69
N GLN A 87 15.69 -2.53 0.58
CA GLN A 87 16.91 -1.90 0.05
C GLN A 87 16.64 -0.46 -0.43
N ALA A 88 15.52 -0.22 -1.09
CA ALA A 88 15.14 1.11 -1.55
C ALA A 88 14.96 2.10 -0.38
N GLU A 89 14.44 1.64 0.77
CA GLU A 89 14.29 2.46 1.99
C GLU A 89 15.63 3.08 2.45
N GLU A 90 16.76 2.43 2.19
CA GLU A 90 18.08 2.96 2.56
C GLU A 90 18.45 4.23 1.78
N GLY A 91 17.85 4.43 0.61
CA GLY A 91 18.13 5.55 -0.28
C GLY A 91 17.02 6.59 -0.37
N ILE A 92 15.91 6.39 0.33
CA ILE A 92 14.77 7.32 0.39
C ILE A 92 14.53 7.81 1.83
N GLY A 93 13.88 8.97 1.98
CA GLY A 93 13.68 9.63 3.28
C GLY A 93 12.57 9.06 4.14
N THR A 94 12.03 7.88 3.85
CA THR A 94 10.90 7.29 4.58
C THR A 94 10.95 5.77 4.57
N THR A 95 10.13 5.13 5.41
CA THR A 95 9.94 3.68 5.44
C THR A 95 8.61 3.29 4.81
N MET A 96 8.56 2.13 4.17
CA MET A 96 7.37 1.58 3.50
C MET A 96 7.07 0.15 3.90
N VAL A 97 8.08 -0.62 4.30
CA VAL A 97 7.94 -2.03 4.70
C VAL A 97 7.84 -2.12 6.20
N GLY A 98 6.71 -2.58 6.67
CA GLY A 98 6.43 -2.73 8.11
C GLY A 98 4.93 -2.64 8.37
N GLY A 99 4.51 -3.06 9.55
CA GLY A 99 3.11 -3.06 9.96
C GLY A 99 2.80 -2.01 11.04
N GLY A 100 1.53 -1.91 11.38
CA GLY A 100 1.10 -1.12 12.52
C GLY A 100 0.95 0.38 12.27
N ILE A 101 1.05 0.82 11.03
CA ILE A 101 0.85 2.21 10.64
C ILE A 101 -0.57 2.41 10.12
N VAL A 102 -1.19 3.48 10.57
CA VAL A 102 -2.48 3.97 10.10
C VAL A 102 -2.23 5.13 9.15
N HIS A 103 -2.86 5.10 7.98
CA HIS A 103 -2.85 6.19 7.01
C HIS A 103 -4.24 6.78 6.92
N PHE A 104 -4.35 8.07 7.02
CA PHE A 104 -5.63 8.78 6.99
C PHE A 104 -5.51 10.12 6.27
N ARG A 105 -6.64 10.63 5.80
CA ARG A 105 -6.69 11.97 5.20
C ARG A 105 -7.02 12.98 6.30
N GLY A 106 -6.08 13.85 6.56
CA GLY A 106 -6.18 14.90 7.57
C GLY A 106 -6.61 16.24 6.99
N PRO A 107 -6.37 17.32 7.75
CA PRO A 107 -6.66 18.68 7.31
C PRO A 107 -6.03 19.01 5.97
N MET A 108 -6.68 19.85 5.17
CA MET A 108 -6.25 20.26 3.82
C MET A 108 -6.20 19.12 2.81
N GLY A 109 -6.81 17.96 3.12
CA GLY A 109 -6.83 16.81 2.24
C GLY A 109 -5.50 16.07 2.12
N LEU A 110 -4.54 16.33 3.00
CA LEU A 110 -3.23 15.67 2.99
C LEU A 110 -3.29 14.28 3.62
N VAL A 111 -2.49 13.37 3.10
CA VAL A 111 -2.30 12.05 3.70
C VAL A 111 -1.36 12.17 4.89
N HIS A 112 -1.78 11.63 6.02
CA HIS A 112 -1.00 11.54 7.25
C HIS A 112 -0.81 10.09 7.65
N SER A 113 0.25 9.83 8.42
CA SER A 113 0.55 8.51 8.94
C SER A 113 0.87 8.59 10.43
N CYS A 114 0.35 7.63 11.19
CA CYS A 114 0.62 7.50 12.62
C CYS A 114 0.59 6.03 13.04
N THR A 115 1.00 5.75 14.26
CA THR A 115 0.84 4.42 14.85
C THR A 115 -0.62 4.16 15.22
N ARG A 116 -0.98 2.89 15.44
CA ARG A 116 -2.32 2.52 15.94
C ARG A 116 -2.63 3.19 17.28
N ALA A 117 -1.65 3.25 18.19
CA ALA A 117 -1.81 3.90 19.50
C ALA A 117 -2.06 5.39 19.35
N GLU A 118 -1.33 6.08 18.47
CA GLU A 118 -1.55 7.48 18.17
C GLU A 118 -2.93 7.75 17.58
N PHE A 119 -3.39 6.89 16.66
CA PHE A 119 -4.73 7.02 16.08
C PHE A 119 -5.84 6.83 17.14
N THR A 120 -5.68 5.88 18.06
CA THR A 120 -6.59 5.69 19.20
C THR A 120 -6.59 6.92 20.11
N LEU A 121 -5.43 7.53 20.36
CA LEU A 121 -5.33 8.76 21.15
C LEU A 121 -6.02 9.94 20.46
N MET A 122 -5.83 10.09 19.14
CA MET A 122 -6.54 11.09 18.34
C MET A 122 -8.06 10.91 18.44
N ALA A 123 -8.55 9.68 18.47
CA ALA A 123 -9.97 9.39 18.66
C ALA A 123 -10.48 9.83 20.06
N LEU A 124 -9.68 9.64 21.11
CA LEU A 124 -9.98 10.10 22.46
C LEU A 124 -10.04 11.63 22.53
N GLU A 125 -9.18 12.30 21.82
CA GLU A 125 -9.10 13.76 21.77
C GLU A 125 -10.14 14.41 20.84
N GLY A 126 -10.82 13.61 20.02
CA GLY A 126 -11.81 14.08 19.06
C GLY A 126 -11.23 14.49 17.69
N ASP A 127 -9.93 14.27 17.47
CA ASP A 127 -9.23 14.59 16.22
C ASP A 127 -9.44 13.51 15.15
N ALA A 128 -9.87 12.32 15.54
CA ALA A 128 -10.31 11.26 14.64
C ALA A 128 -11.67 10.72 15.09
N ASN A 129 -12.51 10.33 14.12
CA ASN A 129 -13.85 9.80 14.37
C ASN A 129 -14.28 8.83 13.26
N GLU A 130 -15.52 8.34 13.33
CA GLU A 130 -16.07 7.39 12.38
C GLU A 130 -16.09 7.88 10.93
N GLU A 131 -16.14 9.18 10.70
CA GLU A 131 -16.15 9.78 9.36
C GLU A 131 -14.73 10.11 8.84
N THR A 132 -13.69 10.00 9.66
CA THR A 132 -12.31 10.23 9.22
C THR A 132 -11.97 9.31 8.06
N PRO A 133 -11.58 9.86 6.89
CA PRO A 133 -11.17 9.04 5.75
C PRO A 133 -9.85 8.30 6.07
N VAL A 134 -9.84 6.99 5.90
CA VAL A 134 -8.68 6.12 6.13
C VAL A 134 -8.34 5.34 4.88
N PHE A 135 -7.09 4.91 4.77
CA PHE A 135 -6.61 4.08 3.67
C PHE A 135 -6.36 2.66 4.16
N ASP A 136 -7.02 1.70 3.53
CA ASP A 136 -6.89 0.28 3.92
C ASP A 136 -5.75 -0.40 3.15
N THR A 137 -4.58 -0.44 3.75
CA THR A 137 -3.40 -1.10 3.18
C THR A 137 -3.40 -2.63 3.37
N THR A 138 -4.42 -3.19 4.00
CA THR A 138 -4.55 -4.63 4.22
C THR A 138 -5.24 -5.38 3.08
N LEU A 139 -5.77 -4.66 2.10
CA LEU A 139 -6.44 -5.24 0.95
C LEU A 139 -5.50 -6.12 0.14
N THR A 140 -6.00 -7.25 -0.37
CA THR A 140 -5.23 -8.27 -1.08
C THR A 140 -5.73 -8.56 -2.49
N LYS A 141 -6.83 -7.93 -2.90
CA LYS A 141 -7.43 -8.07 -4.24
C LYS A 141 -7.59 -6.70 -4.90
N LEU A 142 -7.27 -6.65 -6.19
CA LEU A 142 -7.34 -5.42 -6.97
C LEU A 142 -8.76 -4.83 -7.03
N GLY A 143 -9.78 -5.67 -7.14
CA GLY A 143 -11.17 -5.23 -7.12
C GLY A 143 -11.57 -4.55 -5.80
N ASP A 144 -11.11 -5.08 -4.67
CA ASP A 144 -11.32 -4.46 -3.36
C ASP A 144 -10.60 -3.11 -3.25
N TYR A 145 -9.38 -3.01 -3.77
CA TYR A 145 -8.63 -1.77 -3.83
C TYR A 145 -9.39 -0.71 -4.64
N ARG A 146 -9.86 -1.06 -5.83
CA ARG A 146 -10.65 -0.16 -6.68
C ARG A 146 -11.92 0.35 -6.00
N ALA A 147 -12.58 -0.53 -5.24
CA ALA A 147 -13.88 -0.25 -4.62
C ALA A 147 -13.78 0.48 -3.27
N ARG A 148 -12.71 0.23 -2.48
CA ARG A 148 -12.74 0.60 -1.06
C ARG A 148 -11.39 0.90 -0.41
N PHE A 149 -10.40 1.33 -1.18
CA PHE A 149 -9.10 1.69 -0.63
C PHE A 149 -9.17 2.89 0.34
N GLU A 150 -9.84 3.97 -0.05
CA GLU A 150 -10.12 5.12 0.82
C GLU A 150 -11.60 5.15 1.19
N ARG A 151 -11.90 5.18 2.48
CA ARG A 151 -13.29 5.24 2.97
C ARG A 151 -13.36 5.68 4.43
N PRO A 152 -14.54 6.05 4.95
CA PRO A 152 -14.68 6.42 6.36
C PRO A 152 -14.22 5.30 7.30
N ALA A 153 -13.62 5.66 8.43
CA ALA A 153 -13.10 4.70 9.40
C ALA A 153 -14.16 3.70 9.88
N ARG A 154 -15.44 4.11 9.99
CA ARG A 154 -16.56 3.21 10.36
C ARG A 154 -16.75 2.05 9.39
N ALA A 155 -16.33 2.21 8.13
CA ALA A 155 -16.47 1.20 7.08
C ALA A 155 -15.18 0.38 6.85
N SER A 156 -14.18 0.53 7.70
CA SER A 156 -12.88 -0.13 7.63
C SER A 156 -12.52 -0.75 8.97
N TRP A 157 -11.48 -1.60 8.99
CA TRP A 157 -10.94 -2.21 10.22
C TRP A 157 -10.50 -1.15 11.27
N HIS A 158 -10.21 0.08 10.83
CA HIS A 158 -9.86 1.20 11.70
C HIS A 158 -10.94 1.52 12.74
N LYS A 159 -12.19 1.10 12.50
CA LYS A 159 -13.28 1.19 13.48
C LYS A 159 -12.91 0.53 14.80
N ASP A 160 -12.17 -0.57 14.77
CA ASP A 160 -11.74 -1.26 15.99
C ASP A 160 -10.88 -0.37 16.90
N LEU A 161 -10.04 0.50 16.30
CA LEU A 161 -9.23 1.47 17.05
C LEU A 161 -10.10 2.56 17.70
N LEU A 162 -11.14 3.01 17.00
CA LEU A 162 -12.10 3.98 17.54
C LEU A 162 -12.90 3.36 18.70
N ASP A 163 -13.30 2.10 18.56
CA ASP A 163 -14.03 1.37 19.61
C ASP A 163 -13.16 1.13 20.85
N GLN A 164 -11.85 0.90 20.68
CA GLN A 164 -10.89 0.82 21.79
C GLN A 164 -10.79 2.14 22.56
N ALA A 165 -10.85 3.28 21.89
CA ALA A 165 -10.83 4.59 22.51
C ALA A 165 -12.05 4.86 23.41
N ARG A 166 -13.17 4.15 23.17
CA ARG A 166 -14.44 4.31 23.94
C ARG A 166 -14.52 3.41 25.17
N ARG A 167 -13.56 2.50 25.35
CA ARG A 167 -13.52 1.55 26.48
C ARG A 167 -12.72 2.10 27.64
#